data_1793366ae0d5be533092b689599f0373
#
_entry.id   1793366ae0d5be533092b689599f0373
#
_cell.length_a   1.000
_cell.length_b   1.000
_cell.length_c   1.000
_cell.angle_alpha   90.00
_cell.angle_beta   90.00
_cell.angle_gamma   90.00
#
_symmetry.space_group_name_H-M   'P 1'
#
loop_
_entity.id
_entity.type
_entity.pdbx_description
1 polymer ?
#
loop_
_entity_poly.entity_id
_entity_poly.type
_entity_poly.pdbx_seq_one_letter_code
_entity_poly.pdbx_strand_id
1 'polypeptide(L)'
;MNIAVTTVLKPDADSLRRARKKAEDLRTAFSEREKNLFHMSEKYGEEGFLVYGKKPVFFWSKEGTYRFHLGTAVLRIFEMRKGHGDRLCNLLPGDCTSVLDCTFGQGRDSVILSWYLRKRGEVISLERSRPLYEVGKEGLAALSGQDGEMTEALR
;
A
#
# COMPACT_ATOMS: atom_id res chain seq x y z
N MET A 1 0.79 -12.46 -14.62
CA MET A 1 -0.24 -11.38 -14.53
C MET A 1 0.24 -10.24 -15.40
N ASN A 2 -0.49 -9.96 -16.46
CA ASN A 2 -0.23 -8.83 -17.35
C ASN A 2 -0.94 -7.60 -16.80
N ILE A 3 -0.17 -6.59 -16.38
CA ILE A 3 -0.71 -5.38 -15.75
C ILE A 3 -0.24 -4.13 -16.51
N ALA A 4 -1.09 -3.12 -16.57
CA ALA A 4 -0.74 -1.82 -17.08
C ALA A 4 -0.90 -0.72 -16.00
N VAL A 5 -0.38 0.45 -16.29
CA VAL A 5 -0.58 1.64 -15.48
C VAL A 5 -1.56 2.57 -16.19
N THR A 6 -2.48 3.16 -15.45
CA THR A 6 -3.41 4.17 -15.93
C THR A 6 -3.66 5.23 -14.87
N THR A 7 -4.56 6.16 -15.15
CA THR A 7 -4.93 7.22 -14.22
C THR A 7 -6.41 7.15 -13.85
N VAL A 8 -6.86 8.00 -12.94
CA VAL A 8 -8.28 8.34 -12.77
C VAL A 8 -8.81 9.06 -14.01
N LEU A 9 -10.14 9.17 -14.16
CA LEU A 9 -10.80 9.76 -15.35
C LEU A 9 -10.39 11.21 -15.68
N LYS A 10 -10.05 11.99 -14.67
CA LYS A 10 -9.60 13.40 -14.83
C LYS A 10 -8.34 13.59 -13.99
N PRO A 11 -7.19 13.08 -14.46
CA PRO A 11 -5.95 13.24 -13.73
C PRO A 11 -5.47 14.69 -13.78
N ASP A 12 -4.82 15.13 -12.71
CA ASP A 12 -3.98 16.32 -12.78
C ASP A 12 -2.63 15.99 -13.44
N ALA A 13 -1.85 16.99 -13.75
CA ALA A 13 -0.57 16.85 -14.43
C ALA A 13 0.43 16.00 -13.62
N ASP A 14 0.40 16.13 -12.29
CA ASP A 14 1.29 15.33 -11.42
C ASP A 14 0.92 13.84 -11.42
N SER A 15 -0.37 13.52 -11.28
CA SER A 15 -0.86 12.14 -11.37
C SER A 15 -0.50 11.49 -12.71
N LEU A 16 -0.62 12.23 -13.81
CA LEU A 16 -0.27 11.74 -15.13
C LEU A 16 1.24 11.49 -15.26
N ARG A 17 2.06 12.42 -14.79
CA ARG A 17 3.53 12.30 -14.78
C ARG A 17 3.97 11.09 -13.96
N ARG A 18 3.43 10.91 -12.75
CA ARG A 18 3.72 9.78 -11.85
C ARG A 18 3.33 8.45 -12.49
N ALA A 19 2.15 8.39 -13.12
CA ALA A 19 1.68 7.18 -13.78
C ALA A 19 2.57 6.77 -14.95
N ARG A 20 2.96 7.70 -15.82
CA ARG A 20 3.86 7.43 -16.94
C ARG A 20 5.23 6.96 -16.47
N LYS A 21 5.82 7.67 -15.50
CA LYS A 21 7.09 7.26 -14.90
C LYS A 21 7.01 5.86 -14.28
N LYS A 22 5.93 5.54 -13.58
CA LYS A 22 5.74 4.21 -13.01
C LYS A 22 5.64 3.14 -14.08
N ALA A 23 4.95 3.39 -15.19
CA ALA A 23 4.91 2.44 -16.30
C ALA A 23 6.30 2.15 -16.87
N GLU A 24 7.13 3.18 -17.03
CA GLU A 24 8.53 3.05 -17.44
C GLU A 24 9.35 2.22 -16.42
N ASP A 25 9.29 2.57 -15.12
CA ASP A 25 10.00 1.89 -14.03
C ASP A 25 9.61 0.40 -13.94
N LEU A 26 8.36 0.09 -14.18
CA LEU A 26 7.83 -1.28 -14.16
C LEU A 26 8.02 -2.03 -15.49
N ARG A 27 8.44 -1.32 -16.54
CA ARG A 27 8.53 -1.83 -17.93
C ARG A 27 7.19 -2.45 -18.38
N THR A 28 6.10 -1.72 -18.14
CA THR A 28 4.75 -2.12 -18.51
C THR A 28 4.06 -1.03 -19.31
N ALA A 29 2.90 -1.34 -19.91
CA ALA A 29 2.16 -0.37 -20.70
C ALA A 29 1.59 0.75 -19.83
N PHE A 30 1.61 1.98 -20.37
CA PHE A 30 0.75 3.05 -19.91
C PHE A 30 -0.47 3.13 -20.84
N SER A 31 -1.67 2.97 -20.28
CA SER A 31 -2.92 3.06 -21.04
C SER A 31 -3.67 4.33 -20.64
N GLU A 32 -4.04 5.15 -21.61
CA GLU A 32 -4.89 6.31 -21.32
C GLU A 32 -6.22 5.88 -20.74
N ARG A 33 -6.69 6.63 -19.74
CA ARG A 33 -7.88 6.26 -18.98
C ARG A 33 -9.16 6.44 -19.79
N GLU A 34 -9.87 5.35 -20.03
CA GLU A 34 -11.24 5.35 -20.54
C GLU A 34 -12.25 5.25 -19.38
N LYS A 35 -13.55 5.44 -19.67
CA LYS A 35 -14.59 5.44 -18.63
C LYS A 35 -14.62 4.18 -17.77
N ASN A 36 -14.43 3.01 -18.39
CA ASN A 36 -14.62 1.72 -17.75
C ASN A 36 -13.34 0.88 -17.79
N LEU A 37 -12.78 0.57 -16.60
CA LEU A 37 -11.59 -0.27 -16.47
C LEU A 37 -11.82 -1.72 -16.95
N PHE A 38 -13.02 -2.24 -16.78
CA PHE A 38 -13.37 -3.56 -17.27
C PHE A 38 -13.28 -3.62 -18.80
N HIS A 39 -13.85 -2.62 -19.48
CA HIS A 39 -13.75 -2.49 -20.93
C HIS A 39 -12.30 -2.32 -21.40
N MET A 40 -11.51 -1.52 -20.67
CA MET A 40 -10.08 -1.38 -20.97
C MET A 40 -9.33 -2.71 -20.84
N SER A 41 -9.63 -3.49 -19.79
CA SER A 41 -9.04 -4.81 -19.57
C SER A 41 -9.34 -5.75 -20.76
N GLU A 42 -10.54 -5.75 -21.27
CA GLU A 42 -10.89 -6.56 -22.45
C GLU A 42 -10.24 -6.06 -23.74
N LYS A 43 -10.26 -4.75 -23.95
CA LYS A 43 -9.72 -4.11 -25.16
C LYS A 43 -8.20 -4.28 -25.29
N TYR A 44 -7.46 -4.16 -24.18
CA TYR A 44 -6.00 -4.19 -24.17
C TYR A 44 -5.42 -5.55 -23.73
N GLY A 45 -6.25 -6.49 -23.29
CA GLY A 45 -5.81 -7.80 -22.81
C GLY A 45 -5.10 -7.75 -21.48
N GLU A 46 -5.33 -6.70 -20.68
CA GLU A 46 -4.68 -6.52 -19.38
C GLU A 46 -5.50 -7.17 -18.26
N GLU A 47 -4.83 -7.90 -17.37
CA GLU A 47 -5.47 -8.56 -16.22
C GLU A 47 -5.80 -7.55 -15.10
N GLY A 48 -5.12 -6.41 -15.07
CA GLY A 48 -5.37 -5.36 -14.10
C GLY A 48 -4.60 -4.06 -14.35
N PHE A 49 -4.95 -3.03 -13.56
CA PHE A 49 -4.39 -1.69 -13.69
C PHE A 49 -3.95 -1.13 -12.34
N LEU A 50 -2.73 -0.57 -12.30
CA LEU A 50 -2.33 0.38 -11.26
C LEU A 50 -2.90 1.75 -11.65
N VAL A 51 -3.79 2.29 -10.81
CA VAL A 51 -4.55 3.51 -11.12
C VAL A 51 -4.05 4.69 -10.28
N TYR A 52 -3.50 5.68 -10.94
CA TYR A 52 -2.93 6.89 -10.33
C TYR A 52 -3.92 8.05 -10.32
N GLY A 53 -3.93 8.82 -9.22
CA GLY A 53 -4.73 10.02 -9.02
C GLY A 53 -4.20 10.85 -7.86
N LYS A 54 -4.96 11.86 -7.42
CA LYS A 54 -4.63 12.69 -6.23
C LYS A 54 -4.55 11.88 -4.93
N LYS A 55 -5.36 10.81 -4.83
CA LYS A 55 -5.34 9.86 -3.69
C LYS A 55 -4.24 8.82 -3.90
N PRO A 56 -3.85 8.09 -2.86
CA PRO A 56 -2.94 6.98 -3.01
C PRO A 56 -3.36 6.05 -4.15
N VAL A 57 -2.38 5.50 -4.84
CA VAL A 57 -2.59 4.55 -5.94
C VAL A 57 -3.40 3.35 -5.47
N PHE A 58 -4.18 2.77 -6.35
CA PHE A 58 -4.87 1.52 -6.12
C PHE A 58 -4.68 0.56 -7.29
N PHE A 59 -4.82 -0.71 -7.02
CA PHE A 59 -4.84 -1.75 -8.04
C PHE A 59 -6.29 -2.19 -8.30
N TRP A 60 -6.66 -2.26 -9.56
CA TRP A 60 -7.94 -2.79 -10.04
C TRP A 60 -7.71 -4.03 -10.89
N SER A 61 -8.53 -5.05 -10.68
CA SER A 61 -8.67 -6.22 -11.55
C SER A 61 -10.15 -6.62 -11.67
N LYS A 62 -10.45 -7.58 -12.52
CA LYS A 62 -11.83 -8.14 -12.63
C LYS A 62 -12.32 -8.77 -11.33
N GLU A 63 -11.41 -9.20 -10.46
CA GLU A 63 -11.71 -9.81 -9.16
C GLU A 63 -12.00 -8.77 -8.07
N GLY A 64 -11.59 -7.52 -8.27
CA GLY A 64 -11.84 -6.45 -7.30
C GLY A 64 -10.83 -5.31 -7.32
N THR A 65 -10.98 -4.44 -6.35
CA THR A 65 -10.09 -3.29 -6.15
C THR A 65 -9.32 -3.44 -4.85
N TYR A 66 -8.00 -3.37 -4.96
CA TYR A 66 -7.10 -3.37 -3.82
C TYR A 66 -6.59 -1.96 -3.53
N ARG A 67 -6.65 -1.57 -2.25
CA ARG A 67 -6.15 -0.27 -1.76
C ARG A 67 -5.32 -0.49 -0.52
N PHE A 68 -4.26 0.29 -0.37
CA PHE A 68 -3.61 0.42 0.94
C PHE A 68 -4.58 1.09 1.92
N HIS A 69 -4.87 0.41 3.02
CA HIS A 69 -5.84 0.89 3.98
C HIS A 69 -5.54 0.38 5.39
N LEU A 70 -5.20 1.29 6.27
CA LEU A 70 -4.81 0.96 7.64
C LEU A 70 -5.97 0.66 8.59
N GLY A 71 -7.19 1.11 8.29
CA GLY A 71 -8.45 0.79 8.99
C GLY A 71 -8.30 0.34 10.44
N THR A 72 -8.33 -0.97 10.62
CA THR A 72 -8.21 -1.59 11.95
C THR A 72 -6.86 -1.37 12.63
N ALA A 73 -5.77 -1.12 11.89
CA ALA A 73 -4.46 -0.83 12.49
C ALA A 73 -4.50 0.45 13.33
N VAL A 74 -5.15 1.48 12.83
CA VAL A 74 -5.33 2.76 13.54
C VAL A 74 -6.07 2.53 14.87
N LEU A 75 -7.15 1.76 14.84
CA LEU A 75 -7.92 1.44 16.04
C LEU A 75 -7.11 0.62 17.05
N ARG A 76 -6.38 -0.39 16.58
CA ARG A 76 -5.52 -1.23 17.44
C ARG A 76 -4.42 -0.40 18.10
N ILE A 77 -3.75 0.49 17.35
CA ILE A 77 -2.75 1.42 17.90
C ILE A 77 -3.37 2.35 18.94
N PHE A 78 -4.58 2.87 18.68
CA PHE A 78 -5.29 3.72 19.63
C PHE A 78 -5.60 2.99 20.94
N GLU A 79 -6.04 1.72 20.88
CA GLU A 79 -6.27 0.90 22.08
C GLU A 79 -4.96 0.58 22.83
N MET A 80 -3.88 0.29 22.12
CA MET A 80 -2.55 0.11 22.75
C MET A 80 -2.07 1.36 23.47
N ARG A 81 -2.37 2.55 22.95
CA ARG A 81 -2.05 3.83 23.62
C ARG A 81 -2.80 4.02 24.93
N LYS A 82 -3.98 3.44 25.07
CA LYS A 82 -4.75 3.44 26.33
C LYS A 82 -4.25 2.39 27.34
N GLY A 83 -3.21 1.65 27.01
CA GLY A 83 -2.66 0.59 27.85
C GLY A 83 -3.29 -0.79 27.61
N HIS A 84 -4.16 -0.94 26.61
CA HIS A 84 -4.68 -2.24 26.25
C HIS A 84 -3.63 -3.05 25.49
N GLY A 85 -3.58 -4.35 25.72
CA GLY A 85 -2.69 -5.24 24.99
C GLY A 85 -3.19 -5.49 23.56
N ASP A 86 -2.25 -5.70 22.63
CA ASP A 86 -2.58 -6.16 21.30
C ASP A 86 -2.19 -7.64 21.13
N ARG A 87 -3.10 -8.45 20.56
CA ARG A 87 -2.90 -9.90 20.47
C ARG A 87 -1.62 -10.28 19.70
N LEU A 88 -1.32 -9.58 18.60
CA LEU A 88 -0.13 -9.87 17.79
C LEU A 88 1.13 -9.43 18.54
N CYS A 89 1.15 -8.23 19.10
CA CYS A 89 2.29 -7.69 19.82
C CYS A 89 2.60 -8.48 21.11
N ASN A 90 1.59 -9.04 21.77
CA ASN A 90 1.74 -9.84 22.98
C ASN A 90 2.40 -11.22 22.71
N LEU A 91 2.47 -11.65 21.45
CA LEU A 91 3.18 -12.88 21.06
C LEU A 91 4.68 -12.67 20.86
N LEU A 92 5.13 -11.42 20.77
CA LEU A 92 6.54 -11.12 20.57
C LEU A 92 7.31 -11.29 21.89
N PRO A 93 8.53 -11.88 21.84
CA PRO A 93 9.45 -11.83 22.98
C PRO A 93 9.73 -10.40 23.42
N GLY A 94 9.95 -10.20 24.73
CA GLY A 94 10.16 -8.85 25.28
C GLY A 94 11.42 -8.13 24.76
N ASP A 95 12.40 -8.89 24.30
CA ASP A 95 13.66 -8.47 23.69
C ASP A 95 13.63 -8.47 22.15
N CYS A 96 12.46 -8.66 21.53
CA CYS A 96 12.31 -8.68 20.09
C CYS A 96 12.71 -7.35 19.47
N THR A 97 13.64 -7.38 18.54
CA THR A 97 14.14 -6.21 17.79
C THR A 97 13.97 -6.34 16.28
N SER A 98 13.52 -7.49 15.78
CA SER A 98 13.28 -7.67 14.35
C SER A 98 12.10 -8.60 14.12
N VAL A 99 11.21 -8.23 13.20
CA VAL A 99 10.06 -9.04 12.80
C VAL A 99 10.03 -9.16 11.28
N LEU A 100 9.84 -10.39 10.80
CA LEU A 100 9.56 -10.65 9.39
C LEU A 100 8.07 -10.92 9.20
N ASP A 101 7.39 -10.00 8.51
CA ASP A 101 6.01 -10.17 8.05
C ASP A 101 6.03 -10.78 6.64
N CYS A 102 5.69 -12.06 6.52
CA CYS A 102 5.73 -12.78 5.26
C CYS A 102 4.57 -12.45 4.31
N THR A 103 3.60 -11.63 4.74
CA THR A 103 2.44 -11.27 3.94
C THR A 103 1.99 -9.85 4.25
N PHE A 104 2.63 -8.87 3.60
CA PHE A 104 2.31 -7.45 3.82
C PHE A 104 0.81 -7.17 3.69
N GLY A 105 0.15 -7.70 2.64
CA GLY A 105 -1.27 -7.49 2.40
C GLY A 105 -1.61 -6.00 2.39
N GLN A 106 -2.55 -5.58 3.22
CA GLN A 106 -2.91 -4.16 3.35
C GLN A 106 -2.01 -3.36 4.31
N GLY A 107 -0.93 -3.95 4.79
CA GLY A 107 0.06 -3.32 5.67
C GLY A 107 -0.38 -3.13 7.12
N ARG A 108 -1.51 -3.70 7.52
CA ARG A 108 -2.09 -3.46 8.86
C ARG A 108 -1.21 -3.99 9.98
N ASP A 109 -0.81 -5.24 9.90
CA ASP A 109 0.01 -5.88 10.93
C ASP A 109 1.44 -5.32 10.92
N SER A 110 2.02 -5.09 9.73
CA SER A 110 3.33 -4.44 9.60
C SER A 110 3.37 -3.07 10.27
N VAL A 111 2.34 -2.26 10.08
CA VAL A 111 2.25 -0.91 10.70
C VAL A 111 2.08 -1.01 12.22
N ILE A 112 1.26 -1.95 12.71
CA ILE A 112 1.10 -2.18 14.16
C ILE A 112 2.41 -2.63 14.78
N LEU A 113 3.12 -3.56 14.16
CA LEU A 113 4.40 -4.07 14.62
C LEU A 113 5.47 -2.96 14.61
N SER A 114 5.54 -2.16 13.55
CA SER A 114 6.43 -1.01 13.48
C SER A 114 6.16 0.00 14.60
N TRP A 115 4.87 0.30 14.85
CA TRP A 115 4.49 1.18 15.94
C TRP A 115 4.85 0.59 17.31
N TYR A 116 4.67 -0.70 17.51
CA TYR A 116 4.98 -1.39 18.76
C TYR A 116 6.48 -1.43 19.03
N LEU A 117 7.28 -1.79 18.05
CA LEU A 117 8.74 -1.84 18.16
C LEU A 117 9.35 -0.43 18.23
N ARG A 118 8.78 0.55 17.53
CA ARG A 118 9.30 1.93 17.46
C ARG A 118 10.81 1.93 17.18
N LYS A 119 11.58 2.74 17.96
CA LYS A 119 13.05 2.83 17.84
C LYS A 119 13.80 1.60 18.35
N ARG A 120 13.12 0.59 18.90
CA ARG A 120 13.75 -0.62 19.43
C ARG A 120 14.06 -1.67 18.38
N GLY A 121 13.44 -1.56 17.22
CA GLY A 121 13.60 -2.60 16.23
C GLY A 121 13.04 -2.23 14.85
N GLU A 122 13.04 -3.21 13.96
CA GLU A 122 12.60 -3.08 12.57
C GLU A 122 11.56 -4.14 12.20
N VAL A 123 10.76 -3.82 11.19
CA VAL A 123 9.83 -4.76 10.56
C VAL A 123 10.15 -4.85 9.08
N ILE A 124 10.48 -6.06 8.63
CA ILE A 124 10.68 -6.37 7.22
C ILE A 124 9.42 -7.06 6.72
N SER A 125 8.78 -6.50 5.69
CA SER A 125 7.54 -7.05 5.15
C SER A 125 7.72 -7.51 3.72
N LEU A 126 7.19 -8.69 3.41
CA LEU A 126 7.24 -9.28 2.08
C LEU A 126 5.85 -9.20 1.42
N GLU A 127 5.85 -8.92 0.11
CA GLU A 127 4.65 -8.99 -0.72
C GLU A 127 5.00 -9.67 -2.04
N ARG A 128 4.31 -10.77 -2.33
CA ARG A 128 4.55 -11.56 -3.54
C ARG A 128 3.94 -10.91 -4.79
N SER A 129 2.78 -10.29 -4.62
CA SER A 129 2.07 -9.65 -5.72
C SER A 129 2.70 -8.31 -6.05
N ARG A 130 3.32 -8.19 -7.23
CA ARG A 130 3.95 -6.93 -7.66
C ARG A 130 2.99 -5.73 -7.62
N PRO A 131 1.74 -5.81 -8.12
CA PRO A 131 0.82 -4.66 -8.03
C PRO A 131 0.45 -4.31 -6.58
N LEU A 132 0.28 -5.30 -5.69
CA LEU A 132 0.00 -5.05 -4.28
C LEU A 132 1.20 -4.43 -3.57
N TYR A 133 2.42 -4.89 -3.88
CA TYR A 133 3.66 -4.28 -3.41
C TYR A 133 3.75 -2.80 -3.80
N GLU A 134 3.45 -2.45 -5.05
CA GLU A 134 3.49 -1.05 -5.51
C GLU A 134 2.43 -0.19 -4.80
N VAL A 135 1.22 -0.71 -4.60
CA VAL A 135 0.17 -0.01 -3.84
C VAL A 135 0.58 0.18 -2.39
N GLY A 136 1.16 -0.84 -1.76
CA GLY A 136 1.64 -0.78 -0.38
C GLY A 136 2.77 0.24 -0.22
N LYS A 137 3.76 0.21 -1.11
CA LYS A 137 4.89 1.15 -1.12
C LYS A 137 4.45 2.61 -1.25
N GLU A 138 3.55 2.90 -2.19
CA GLU A 138 2.97 4.24 -2.39
C GLU A 138 2.12 4.67 -1.19
N GLY A 139 1.39 3.71 -0.59
CA GLY A 139 0.59 3.93 0.60
C GLY A 139 1.44 4.30 1.82
N LEU A 140 2.52 3.56 2.07
CA LEU A 140 3.47 3.86 3.15
C LEU A 140 4.16 5.21 2.93
N ALA A 141 4.60 5.50 1.70
CA ALA A 141 5.21 6.79 1.36
C ALA A 141 4.25 7.98 1.60
N ALA A 142 2.97 7.80 1.30
CA ALA A 142 1.94 8.81 1.55
C ALA A 142 1.70 9.03 3.05
N LEU A 143 1.86 8.00 3.89
CA LEU A 143 1.79 8.14 5.34
C LEU A 143 3.01 8.89 5.89
N SER A 144 4.21 8.54 5.45
CA SER A 144 5.45 9.17 5.95
C SER A 144 5.56 10.66 5.62
N GLY A 145 4.75 11.17 4.71
CA GLY A 145 4.62 12.59 4.37
C GLY A 145 3.59 13.36 5.18
N GLN A 146 2.83 12.70 6.06
CA GLN A 146 1.85 13.36 6.93
C GLN A 146 2.45 13.59 8.32
N ASP A 147 2.28 14.79 8.89
CA ASP A 147 2.68 15.04 10.27
C ASP A 147 1.73 14.31 11.23
N GLY A 148 2.29 13.47 12.10
CA GLY A 148 1.52 12.76 13.12
C GLY A 148 2.28 11.56 13.71
N GLU A 149 1.81 11.08 14.86
CA GLU A 149 2.45 9.98 15.60
C GLU A 149 2.54 8.65 14.83
N MET A 150 1.63 8.40 13.89
CA MET A 150 1.73 7.23 13.01
C MET A 150 2.92 7.34 12.05
N THR A 151 3.27 8.55 11.67
CA THR A 151 4.42 8.85 10.81
C THR A 151 5.73 8.64 11.56
N GLU A 152 5.77 8.99 12.83
CA GLU A 152 6.97 8.81 13.69
C GLU A 152 7.28 7.33 13.91
N ALA A 153 6.27 6.47 13.96
CA ALA A 153 6.42 5.03 14.11
C ALA A 153 6.89 4.31 12.82
N LEU A 154 6.79 4.97 11.65
CA LEU A 154 7.17 4.43 10.35
C LEU A 154 8.52 4.96 9.85
N ARG A 155 9.18 5.81 10.61
CA ARG A 155 10.55 6.32 10.40
C ARG A 155 11.54 5.51 11.23
#